data_75cfd8228cb264785997863995b6d584
#
_entry.id   75cfd8228cb264785997863995b6d584
#
_cell.length_a   1.000
_cell.length_b   1.000
_cell.length_c   1.000
_cell.angle_alpha   90.00
_cell.angle_beta   90.00
_cell.angle_gamma   90.00
#
_symmetry.space_group_name_H-M   'P 1'
#
loop_
_entity.id
_entity.type
_entity.pdbx_description
1 polymer ?
#
loop_
_entity_poly.entity_id
_entity_poly.type
_entity_poly.pdbx_seq_one_letter_code
_entity_poly.pdbx_strand_id
1 'polypeptide(L)'
;MQFSDKIIKLAAEAERELRPQFDEFDRIAYVNTARVLEAFSAHRVSEAMFAPSTGYGYGDIGRDALDAIYADVFGAEAAFVRHNIVNGTQAIAIGLFGLLRPGDVMLSVTGKPYDTLNEVIGADIKNGDGSLADFGIKYDDVDLLPGGGIDYAGIEKKIAEYGDSIKVIFIQRSKGYMNRPTLAASEIGEIIKFVKARCRAYVAVDNCYGEFCDEAEPTAYGADLIMGSLIKNPGGGMAECGGYIAGTKRAVELASYRQTTVGIGTECGATIGQNRNMFKGFFYAPHTVAQAKKTAALAAYIFDKLGYPVEPAWSDERHDIIQTVHLGTPEGLCAFCRGIQSGSPVDAYVTPEPWDMPGYADKVIMAAGTFVSGASIELSADGPLRPPYTAFFQGGLTYESGKYAIMTAADMIISGK
;
A
#
# COMPACT_ATOMS: atom_id res chain seq x y z
N MET A 1 -28.90 -4.01 -14.13
CA MET A 1 -28.19 -3.57 -15.34
C MET A 1 -27.95 -4.79 -16.21
N GLN A 2 -28.21 -4.75 -17.49
CA GLN A 2 -27.99 -5.89 -18.39
C GLN A 2 -26.69 -5.59 -19.16
N PHE A 3 -25.63 -6.36 -18.90
CA PHE A 3 -24.37 -6.24 -19.63
C PHE A 3 -24.51 -6.73 -21.07
N SER A 4 -23.68 -6.25 -21.97
CA SER A 4 -23.60 -6.77 -23.33
C SER A 4 -23.13 -8.23 -23.34
N ASP A 5 -23.64 -9.01 -24.31
CA ASP A 5 -23.23 -10.40 -24.48
C ASP A 5 -21.70 -10.56 -24.64
N LYS A 6 -21.06 -9.56 -25.22
CA LYS A 6 -19.58 -9.52 -25.36
C LYS A 6 -18.89 -9.51 -24.02
N ILE A 7 -19.32 -8.65 -23.11
CA ILE A 7 -18.70 -8.54 -21.75
C ILE A 7 -19.01 -9.78 -20.91
N ILE A 8 -20.23 -10.31 -20.98
CA ILE A 8 -20.60 -11.55 -20.26
C ILE A 8 -19.70 -12.71 -20.70
N LYS A 9 -19.52 -12.90 -22.02
CA LYS A 9 -18.66 -13.96 -22.56
C LYS A 9 -17.21 -13.78 -22.17
N LEU A 10 -16.69 -12.54 -22.25
CA LEU A 10 -15.32 -12.21 -21.91
C LEU A 10 -15.02 -12.44 -20.43
N ALA A 11 -15.94 -12.06 -19.53
CA ALA A 11 -15.79 -12.32 -18.10
C ALA A 11 -15.78 -13.82 -17.78
N ALA A 12 -16.65 -14.60 -18.43
CA ALA A 12 -16.68 -16.06 -18.26
C ALA A 12 -15.42 -16.75 -18.83
N GLU A 13 -14.84 -16.22 -19.89
CA GLU A 13 -13.56 -16.69 -20.44
C GLU A 13 -12.41 -16.36 -19.46
N ALA A 14 -12.36 -15.12 -18.98
CA ALA A 14 -11.39 -14.67 -17.99
C ALA A 14 -11.35 -15.59 -16.76
N GLU A 15 -12.48 -15.93 -16.19
CA GLU A 15 -12.54 -16.79 -15.00
C GLU A 15 -12.02 -18.21 -15.24
N ARG A 16 -12.11 -18.72 -16.46
CA ARG A 16 -11.51 -20.01 -16.82
C ARG A 16 -10.00 -19.92 -16.96
N GLU A 17 -9.52 -18.90 -17.66
CA GLU A 17 -8.08 -18.71 -17.92
C GLU A 17 -7.32 -18.32 -16.65
N LEU A 18 -7.92 -17.52 -15.78
CA LEU A 18 -7.33 -17.06 -14.53
C LEU A 18 -7.41 -18.07 -13.38
N ARG A 19 -8.06 -19.22 -13.57
CA ARG A 19 -8.27 -20.20 -12.50
C ARG A 19 -6.98 -20.59 -11.76
N PRO A 20 -5.86 -20.89 -12.43
CA PRO A 20 -4.60 -21.22 -11.77
C PRO A 20 -4.06 -20.09 -10.87
N GLN A 21 -4.18 -18.83 -11.32
CA GLN A 21 -3.79 -17.67 -10.52
C GLN A 21 -4.72 -17.47 -9.30
N PHE A 22 -6.02 -17.66 -9.48
CA PHE A 22 -6.96 -17.54 -8.38
C PHE A 22 -6.69 -18.58 -7.30
N ASP A 23 -6.38 -19.82 -7.70
CA ASP A 23 -5.99 -20.90 -6.77
C ASP A 23 -4.71 -20.54 -6.01
N GLU A 24 -3.73 -19.90 -6.66
CA GLU A 24 -2.51 -19.42 -5.99
C GLU A 24 -2.79 -18.25 -5.02
N PHE A 25 -3.66 -17.29 -5.39
CA PHE A 25 -4.04 -16.22 -4.47
C PHE A 25 -4.79 -16.77 -3.23
N ASP A 26 -5.63 -17.78 -3.42
CA ASP A 26 -6.32 -18.46 -2.31
C ASP A 26 -5.35 -19.25 -1.43
N ARG A 27 -4.32 -19.89 -2.01
CA ARG A 27 -3.25 -20.56 -1.28
C ARG A 27 -2.47 -19.60 -0.40
N ILE A 28 -2.04 -18.45 -0.95
CA ILE A 28 -1.33 -17.40 -0.21
C ILE A 28 -2.22 -16.85 0.92
N ALA A 29 -3.49 -16.60 0.64
CA ALA A 29 -4.45 -16.15 1.64
C ALA A 29 -4.61 -17.17 2.78
N TYR A 30 -4.66 -18.47 2.47
CA TYR A 30 -4.72 -19.53 3.49
C TYR A 30 -3.48 -19.52 4.39
N VAL A 31 -2.28 -19.45 3.81
CA VAL A 31 -1.01 -19.40 4.57
C VAL A 31 -0.99 -18.18 5.52
N ASN A 32 -1.34 -17.02 5.01
CA ASN A 32 -1.37 -15.80 5.81
C ASN A 32 -2.48 -15.84 6.87
N THR A 33 -3.66 -16.38 6.56
CA THR A 33 -4.75 -16.54 7.54
C THR A 33 -4.34 -17.48 8.68
N ALA A 34 -3.67 -18.60 8.36
CA ALA A 34 -3.16 -19.50 9.38
C ALA A 34 -2.20 -18.79 10.34
N ARG A 35 -1.26 -17.99 9.81
CA ARG A 35 -0.31 -17.20 10.61
C ARG A 35 -1.04 -16.17 11.50
N VAL A 36 -2.06 -15.49 10.99
CA VAL A 36 -2.87 -14.56 11.79
C VAL A 36 -3.59 -15.29 12.92
N LEU A 37 -4.18 -16.46 12.64
CA LEU A 37 -4.88 -17.26 13.66
C LEU A 37 -3.91 -17.80 14.73
N GLU A 38 -2.73 -18.24 14.33
CA GLU A 38 -1.67 -18.67 15.25
C GLU A 38 -1.24 -17.52 16.18
N ALA A 39 -1.02 -16.32 15.63
CA ALA A 39 -0.68 -15.13 16.43
C ALA A 39 -1.83 -14.75 17.37
N PHE A 40 -3.09 -14.77 16.90
CA PHE A 40 -4.26 -14.50 17.74
C PHE A 40 -4.34 -15.47 18.91
N SER A 41 -4.08 -16.76 18.66
CA SER A 41 -4.05 -17.79 19.70
C SER A 41 -2.89 -17.60 20.68
N ALA A 42 -1.69 -17.30 20.18
CA ALA A 42 -0.49 -17.09 20.98
C ALA A 42 -0.66 -15.90 21.94
N HIS A 43 -1.25 -14.81 21.46
CA HIS A 43 -1.55 -13.61 22.25
C HIS A 43 -2.91 -13.67 22.97
N ARG A 44 -3.59 -14.83 22.98
CA ARG A 44 -4.82 -15.10 23.72
C ARG A 44 -5.90 -14.04 23.45
N VAL A 45 -6.11 -13.68 22.19
CA VAL A 45 -7.12 -12.68 21.81
C VAL A 45 -8.46 -13.02 22.46
N SER A 46 -9.00 -12.09 23.22
CA SER A 46 -10.24 -12.24 23.97
C SER A 46 -11.15 -11.02 23.81
N GLU A 47 -12.42 -11.16 24.13
CA GLU A 47 -13.40 -10.07 24.05
C GLU A 47 -13.01 -8.84 24.86
N ALA A 48 -12.31 -9.03 25.99
CA ALA A 48 -11.83 -7.94 26.84
C ALA A 48 -10.87 -6.98 26.11
N MET A 49 -10.14 -7.46 25.11
CA MET A 49 -9.22 -6.65 24.30
C MET A 49 -9.94 -5.67 23.35
N PHE A 50 -11.24 -5.82 23.16
CA PHE A 50 -12.04 -4.92 22.35
C PHE A 50 -12.68 -3.78 23.14
N ALA A 51 -12.51 -3.77 24.46
CA ALA A 51 -12.97 -2.67 25.30
C ALA A 51 -12.21 -1.37 24.98
N PRO A 52 -12.90 -0.22 24.91
CA PRO A 52 -12.24 1.06 24.66
C PRO A 52 -11.42 1.52 25.85
N SER A 53 -10.28 2.15 25.60
CA SER A 53 -9.56 2.97 26.55
C SER A 53 -9.69 4.45 26.22
N THR A 54 -9.48 5.32 27.20
CA THR A 54 -9.57 6.78 27.09
C THR A 54 -8.37 7.45 27.75
N GLY A 55 -8.16 8.74 27.47
CA GLY A 55 -7.06 9.51 28.05
C GLY A 55 -5.70 8.98 27.62
N TYR A 56 -4.83 8.71 28.58
CA TYR A 56 -3.49 8.17 28.30
C TYR A 56 -3.52 6.73 27.77
N GLY A 57 -4.55 5.94 28.10
CA GLY A 57 -4.66 4.55 27.67
C GLY A 57 -3.53 3.65 28.16
N TYR A 58 -2.93 3.93 29.33
CA TYR A 58 -1.92 3.04 29.91
C TYR A 58 -2.51 1.66 30.20
N GLY A 59 -1.75 0.61 29.85
CA GLY A 59 -2.16 -0.76 30.09
C GLY A 59 -3.34 -1.22 29.22
N ASP A 60 -3.57 -0.62 28.06
CA ASP A 60 -4.58 -1.09 27.11
C ASP A 60 -4.12 -2.45 26.53
N ILE A 61 -4.70 -3.52 27.07
CA ILE A 61 -4.33 -4.91 26.71
C ILE A 61 -4.63 -5.23 25.25
N GLY A 62 -5.62 -4.57 24.66
CA GLY A 62 -5.98 -4.79 23.26
C GLY A 62 -4.98 -4.13 22.30
N ARG A 63 -4.60 -2.88 22.59
CA ARG A 63 -3.55 -2.18 21.86
C ARG A 63 -2.24 -2.96 21.88
N ASP A 64 -1.81 -3.35 23.09
CA ASP A 64 -0.53 -4.04 23.28
C ASP A 64 -0.53 -5.42 22.62
N ALA A 65 -1.65 -6.15 22.66
CA ALA A 65 -1.80 -7.41 21.95
C ALA A 65 -1.78 -7.23 20.43
N LEU A 66 -2.43 -6.18 19.91
CA LEU A 66 -2.45 -5.89 18.47
C LEU A 66 -1.04 -5.56 17.97
N ASP A 67 -0.27 -4.76 18.71
CA ASP A 67 1.12 -4.46 18.40
C ASP A 67 1.96 -5.75 18.30
N ALA A 68 1.84 -6.66 19.27
CA ALA A 68 2.55 -7.93 19.29
C ALA A 68 2.12 -8.85 18.14
N ILE A 69 0.82 -8.92 17.83
CA ILE A 69 0.28 -9.72 16.72
C ILE A 69 0.82 -9.23 15.37
N TYR A 70 0.87 -7.91 15.15
CA TYR A 70 1.46 -7.37 13.91
C TYR A 70 2.94 -7.70 13.80
N ALA A 71 3.69 -7.64 14.90
CA ALA A 71 5.10 -8.03 14.92
C ALA A 71 5.27 -9.50 14.50
N ASP A 72 4.52 -10.42 15.12
CA ASP A 72 4.62 -11.86 14.84
C ASP A 72 4.22 -12.18 13.39
N VAL A 73 3.07 -11.65 12.93
CA VAL A 73 2.55 -11.95 11.58
C VAL A 73 3.45 -11.41 10.49
N PHE A 74 4.05 -10.23 10.69
CA PHE A 74 4.95 -9.62 9.72
C PHE A 74 6.42 -10.05 9.90
N GLY A 75 6.72 -10.96 10.85
CA GLY A 75 8.09 -11.44 11.08
C GLY A 75 9.03 -10.32 11.56
N ALA A 76 8.53 -9.41 12.38
CA ALA A 76 9.24 -8.28 12.97
C ALA A 76 9.56 -8.52 14.45
N GLU A 77 10.55 -7.79 14.99
CA GLU A 77 10.87 -7.84 16.44
C GLU A 77 9.88 -7.03 17.28
N ALA A 78 9.28 -6.00 16.71
CA ALA A 78 8.31 -5.13 17.35
C ALA A 78 7.42 -4.46 16.29
N ALA A 79 6.25 -3.97 16.75
CA ALA A 79 5.38 -3.13 15.95
C ALA A 79 4.60 -2.16 16.85
N PHE A 80 4.01 -1.14 16.26
CA PHE A 80 2.88 -0.43 16.84
C PHE A 80 1.84 -0.08 15.79
N VAL A 81 0.57 -0.21 16.20
CA VAL A 81 -0.61 -0.03 15.36
C VAL A 81 -1.52 0.99 16.00
N ARG A 82 -1.81 2.10 15.32
CA ARG A 82 -2.53 3.22 15.93
C ARG A 82 -3.60 3.76 14.99
N HIS A 83 -4.81 3.90 15.51
CA HIS A 83 -5.93 4.49 14.77
C HIS A 83 -5.71 5.98 14.47
N ASN A 84 -4.90 6.66 15.26
CA ASN A 84 -4.61 8.09 15.11
C ASN A 84 -3.40 8.40 14.22
N ILE A 85 -2.85 7.43 13.53
CA ILE A 85 -2.01 7.64 12.34
C ILE A 85 -2.96 7.86 11.16
N VAL A 86 -3.07 9.10 10.69
CA VAL A 86 -4.15 9.52 9.76
C VAL A 86 -4.10 8.77 8.42
N ASN A 87 -2.88 8.51 7.90
CA ASN A 87 -2.69 7.85 6.61
C ASN A 87 -1.30 7.21 6.48
N GLY A 88 -1.05 6.53 5.36
CA GLY A 88 0.25 5.90 5.08
C GLY A 88 1.40 6.90 5.01
N THR A 89 1.18 8.08 4.44
CA THR A 89 2.21 9.14 4.37
C THR A 89 2.66 9.56 5.77
N GLN A 90 1.72 9.70 6.72
CA GLN A 90 2.07 10.00 8.11
C GLN A 90 2.84 8.84 8.77
N ALA A 91 2.46 7.58 8.51
CA ALA A 91 3.21 6.43 9.04
C ALA A 91 4.66 6.45 8.55
N ILE A 92 4.87 6.73 7.26
CA ILE A 92 6.22 6.84 6.67
C ILE A 92 6.96 8.04 7.27
N ALA A 93 6.32 9.21 7.38
CA ALA A 93 6.92 10.39 8.00
C ALA A 93 7.37 10.11 9.45
N ILE A 94 6.53 9.45 10.26
CA ILE A 94 6.87 9.02 11.62
C ILE A 94 8.14 8.15 11.62
N GLY A 95 8.23 7.17 10.72
CA GLY A 95 9.39 6.31 10.59
C GLY A 95 10.65 7.09 10.20
N LEU A 96 10.56 7.90 9.15
CA LEU A 96 11.70 8.68 8.64
C LEU A 96 12.22 9.69 9.67
N PHE A 97 11.35 10.50 10.26
CA PHE A 97 11.74 11.44 11.33
C PHE A 97 12.20 10.72 12.60
N GLY A 98 11.76 9.49 12.82
CA GLY A 98 12.26 8.63 13.90
C GLY A 98 13.72 8.24 13.71
N LEU A 99 14.08 7.85 12.50
CA LEU A 99 15.39 7.30 12.18
C LEU A 99 16.46 8.36 11.82
N LEU A 100 16.06 9.47 11.21
CA LEU A 100 16.95 10.48 10.65
C LEU A 100 17.25 11.63 11.62
N ARG A 101 18.43 12.20 11.53
CA ARG A 101 18.91 13.37 12.29
C ARG A 101 19.54 14.39 11.35
N PRO A 102 19.69 15.68 11.77
CA PRO A 102 20.37 16.70 10.98
C PRO A 102 21.76 16.23 10.53
N GLY A 103 22.03 16.36 9.23
CA GLY A 103 23.27 15.91 8.58
C GLY A 103 23.22 14.50 7.99
N ASP A 104 22.22 13.71 8.34
CA ASP A 104 22.02 12.37 7.76
C ASP A 104 21.53 12.45 6.31
N VAL A 105 21.74 11.34 5.58
CA VAL A 105 21.26 11.14 4.21
C VAL A 105 20.22 10.04 4.17
N MET A 106 19.07 10.33 3.55
CA MET A 106 18.10 9.36 3.07
C MET A 106 18.37 9.06 1.61
N LEU A 107 18.65 7.80 1.27
CA LEU A 107 18.86 7.35 -0.11
C LEU A 107 17.70 6.45 -0.54
N SER A 108 16.88 6.89 -1.51
CA SER A 108 15.89 6.03 -2.15
C SER A 108 16.57 5.18 -3.22
N VAL A 109 16.34 3.88 -3.21
CA VAL A 109 16.99 2.93 -4.13
C VAL A 109 16.01 2.32 -5.15
N THR A 110 14.80 2.83 -5.17
CA THR A 110 13.74 2.45 -6.11
C THR A 110 13.19 3.64 -6.89
N GLY A 111 14.07 4.62 -7.17
CA GLY A 111 13.71 5.88 -7.79
C GLY A 111 13.05 6.85 -6.80
N LYS A 112 12.53 7.95 -7.34
CA LYS A 112 11.85 8.98 -6.56
C LYS A 112 10.58 8.42 -5.91
N PRO A 113 10.32 8.69 -4.62
CA PRO A 113 9.08 8.29 -3.98
C PRO A 113 7.84 8.96 -4.59
N TYR A 114 6.65 8.47 -4.21
CA TYR A 114 5.39 9.04 -4.68
C TYR A 114 5.19 10.50 -4.25
N ASP A 115 4.32 11.22 -4.99
CA ASP A 115 4.24 12.69 -4.96
C ASP A 115 4.06 13.29 -3.57
N THR A 116 3.12 12.81 -2.74
CA THR A 116 2.90 13.37 -1.41
C THR A 116 4.03 13.11 -0.41
N LEU A 117 4.87 12.08 -0.63
CA LEU A 117 6.05 11.86 0.20
C LEU A 117 7.20 12.81 -0.18
N ASN A 118 7.24 13.30 -1.42
CA ASN A 118 8.24 14.30 -1.84
C ASN A 118 8.13 15.60 -1.03
N GLU A 119 6.91 16.00 -0.62
CA GLU A 119 6.70 17.16 0.26
C GLU A 119 7.25 16.91 1.66
N VAL A 120 7.02 15.72 2.23
CA VAL A 120 7.59 15.32 3.53
C VAL A 120 9.11 15.34 3.50
N ILE A 121 9.71 14.91 2.40
CA ILE A 121 11.15 14.89 2.20
C ILE A 121 11.69 16.32 1.95
N GLY A 122 10.93 17.16 1.26
CA GLY A 122 11.41 18.47 0.77
C GLY A 122 12.38 18.32 -0.41
N ALA A 123 12.12 17.30 -1.28
CA ALA A 123 13.01 16.96 -2.38
C ALA A 123 13.07 18.07 -3.44
N ASP A 124 11.94 18.65 -3.81
CA ASP A 124 11.82 19.62 -4.89
C ASP A 124 11.67 21.07 -4.40
N ILE A 125 11.07 21.26 -3.22
CA ILE A 125 10.68 22.58 -2.72
C ILE A 125 11.06 22.69 -1.23
N LYS A 126 11.84 23.69 -0.89
CA LYS A 126 12.17 24.05 0.50
C LYS A 126 11.35 25.29 0.89
N ASN A 127 10.20 25.07 1.48
CA ASN A 127 9.28 26.13 1.87
C ASN A 127 9.41 26.57 3.34
N GLY A 128 10.20 25.85 4.15
CA GLY A 128 10.26 26.08 5.59
C GLY A 128 9.06 25.50 6.34
N ASP A 129 8.34 24.55 5.73
CA ASP A 129 7.11 23.95 6.28
C ASP A 129 7.40 22.78 7.24
N GLY A 130 8.67 22.45 7.48
CA GLY A 130 9.09 21.39 8.39
C GLY A 130 9.32 20.03 7.72
N SER A 131 9.73 20.03 6.45
CA SER A 131 10.19 18.86 5.73
C SER A 131 11.50 18.28 6.29
N LEU A 132 11.90 17.07 5.92
CA LEU A 132 13.21 16.52 6.29
C LEU A 132 14.37 17.46 5.87
N ALA A 133 14.26 18.06 4.70
CA ALA A 133 15.26 19.01 4.20
C ALA A 133 15.37 20.28 5.07
N ASP A 134 14.25 20.77 5.64
CA ASP A 134 14.23 21.92 6.54
C ASP A 134 14.97 21.62 7.87
N PHE A 135 14.99 20.36 8.28
CA PHE A 135 15.77 19.89 9.45
C PHE A 135 17.20 19.49 9.10
N GLY A 136 17.67 19.81 7.88
CA GLY A 136 19.05 19.55 7.46
C GLY A 136 19.34 18.09 7.11
N ILE A 137 18.34 17.29 6.84
CA ILE A 137 18.48 15.94 6.31
C ILE A 137 18.60 16.04 4.79
N LYS A 138 19.53 15.30 4.21
CA LYS A 138 19.75 15.26 2.76
C LYS A 138 18.97 14.10 2.15
N TYR A 139 18.46 14.31 0.95
CA TYR A 139 17.82 13.29 0.13
C TYR A 139 18.58 13.11 -1.18
N ASP A 140 18.70 11.86 -1.60
CA ASP A 140 19.14 11.48 -2.94
C ASP A 140 18.45 10.18 -3.36
N ASP A 141 18.45 9.89 -4.65
CA ASP A 141 17.84 8.68 -5.17
C ASP A 141 18.67 8.02 -6.28
N VAL A 142 18.36 6.77 -6.53
CA VAL A 142 18.87 5.97 -7.65
C VAL A 142 17.66 5.49 -8.45
N ASP A 143 17.56 5.96 -9.69
CA ASP A 143 16.51 5.54 -10.61
C ASP A 143 16.59 4.04 -10.92
N LEU A 144 15.45 3.47 -11.28
CA LEU A 144 15.40 2.12 -11.82
C LEU A 144 16.02 2.08 -13.21
N LEU A 145 16.60 0.95 -13.59
CA LEU A 145 17.06 0.70 -14.94
C LEU A 145 15.88 0.72 -15.94
N PRO A 146 16.13 0.99 -17.22
CA PRO A 146 15.13 0.79 -18.25
C PRO A 146 14.51 -0.61 -18.17
N GLY A 147 13.18 -0.69 -18.05
CA GLY A 147 12.47 -1.95 -17.80
C GLY A 147 12.20 -2.25 -16.33
N GLY A 148 12.52 -1.34 -15.41
CA GLY A 148 12.13 -1.41 -14.00
C GLY A 148 13.08 -2.20 -13.09
N GLY A 149 14.21 -2.67 -13.60
CA GLY A 149 15.22 -3.37 -12.79
C GLY A 149 15.96 -2.47 -11.82
N ILE A 150 16.50 -3.03 -10.74
CA ILE A 150 17.28 -2.33 -9.72
C ILE A 150 18.68 -1.98 -10.26
N ASP A 151 19.08 -0.71 -10.15
CA ASP A 151 20.43 -0.28 -10.50
C ASP A 151 21.41 -0.47 -9.32
N TYR A 152 21.87 -1.69 -9.13
CA TYR A 152 22.84 -2.02 -8.09
C TYR A 152 24.16 -1.24 -8.22
N ALA A 153 24.59 -0.91 -9.43
CA ALA A 153 25.81 -0.14 -9.66
C ALA A 153 25.64 1.32 -9.21
N GLY A 154 24.47 1.91 -9.53
CA GLY A 154 24.11 3.24 -9.06
C GLY A 154 24.01 3.30 -7.54
N ILE A 155 23.41 2.30 -6.90
CA ILE A 155 23.32 2.19 -5.44
C ILE A 155 24.73 2.11 -4.81
N GLU A 156 25.61 1.26 -5.33
CA GLU A 156 26.98 1.10 -4.82
C GLU A 156 27.77 2.41 -4.93
N LYS A 157 27.62 3.13 -6.05
CA LYS A 157 28.25 4.44 -6.26
C LYS A 157 27.78 5.46 -5.22
N LYS A 158 26.47 5.54 -4.96
CA LYS A 158 25.92 6.45 -3.96
C LYS A 158 26.33 6.07 -2.53
N ILE A 159 26.39 4.78 -2.22
CA ILE A 159 26.91 4.32 -0.92
C ILE A 159 28.38 4.73 -0.75
N ALA A 160 29.19 4.61 -1.79
CA ALA A 160 30.59 5.06 -1.74
C ALA A 160 30.74 6.58 -1.62
N GLU A 161 29.85 7.36 -2.26
CA GLU A 161 29.83 8.83 -2.22
C GLU A 161 29.48 9.37 -0.83
N TYR A 162 28.42 8.85 -0.20
CA TYR A 162 27.91 9.37 1.06
C TYR A 162 28.46 8.66 2.30
N GLY A 163 28.94 7.43 2.18
CA GLY A 163 29.51 6.65 3.25
C GLY A 163 28.60 6.53 4.48
N ASP A 164 29.16 6.76 5.66
CA ASP A 164 28.46 6.66 6.95
C ASP A 164 27.37 7.73 7.18
N SER A 165 27.27 8.72 6.29
CA SER A 165 26.18 9.72 6.35
C SER A 165 24.84 9.12 5.95
N ILE A 166 24.79 8.02 5.16
CA ILE A 166 23.55 7.34 4.86
C ILE A 166 23.04 6.65 6.13
N LYS A 167 21.87 7.08 6.60
CA LYS A 167 21.21 6.48 7.77
C LYS A 167 19.96 5.70 7.40
N VAL A 168 19.32 6.06 6.28
CA VAL A 168 18.14 5.35 5.78
C VAL A 168 18.35 5.04 4.30
N ILE A 169 18.22 3.77 3.95
CA ILE A 169 17.93 3.30 2.60
C ILE A 169 16.42 3.14 2.52
N PHE A 170 15.81 3.85 1.61
CA PHE A 170 14.35 3.83 1.43
C PHE A 170 13.97 3.00 0.21
N ILE A 171 12.98 2.16 0.38
CA ILE A 171 12.40 1.32 -0.67
C ILE A 171 10.90 1.59 -0.71
N GLN A 172 10.38 2.01 -1.85
CA GLN A 172 8.94 2.01 -2.11
C GLN A 172 8.59 0.72 -2.85
N ARG A 173 7.77 -0.15 -2.23
CA ARG A 173 7.41 -1.47 -2.77
C ARG A 173 6.50 -1.37 -3.97
N SER A 174 5.43 -0.61 -3.88
CA SER A 174 4.41 -0.45 -4.92
C SER A 174 4.71 0.70 -5.88
N LYS A 175 4.05 0.68 -7.03
CA LYS A 175 4.36 1.61 -8.14
C LYS A 175 3.93 3.07 -7.93
N GLY A 176 2.96 3.38 -7.06
CA GLY A 176 2.35 4.71 -7.06
C GLY A 176 1.76 5.03 -8.44
N TYR A 177 1.93 6.28 -8.93
CA TYR A 177 1.56 6.68 -10.30
C TYR A 177 2.72 6.53 -11.30
N MET A 178 3.74 5.76 -10.96
CA MET A 178 4.88 5.51 -11.85
C MET A 178 4.68 4.25 -12.67
N ASN A 179 5.22 4.24 -13.88
CA ASN A 179 5.25 3.05 -14.72
C ASN A 179 6.46 2.18 -14.34
N ARG A 180 6.32 1.37 -13.30
CA ARG A 180 7.35 0.46 -12.80
C ARG A 180 6.72 -0.81 -12.23
N PRO A 181 7.44 -1.94 -12.18
CA PRO A 181 6.96 -3.13 -11.50
C PRO A 181 6.83 -2.91 -10.00
N THR A 182 5.95 -3.65 -9.35
CA THR A 182 5.90 -3.79 -7.90
C THR A 182 6.89 -4.87 -7.48
N LEU A 183 7.62 -4.62 -6.39
CA LEU A 183 8.63 -5.54 -5.90
C LEU A 183 8.01 -6.64 -5.03
N ALA A 184 8.38 -7.90 -5.30
CA ALA A 184 8.14 -8.99 -4.37
C ALA A 184 8.92 -8.78 -3.06
N ALA A 185 8.41 -9.31 -1.95
CA ALA A 185 9.13 -9.22 -0.67
C ALA A 185 10.51 -9.88 -0.74
N SER A 186 10.66 -10.95 -1.52
CA SER A 186 11.95 -11.61 -1.77
C SER A 186 12.94 -10.75 -2.57
N GLU A 187 12.45 -10.00 -3.58
CA GLU A 187 13.28 -9.06 -4.35
C GLU A 187 13.78 -7.92 -3.46
N ILE A 188 12.92 -7.40 -2.57
CA ILE A 188 13.34 -6.46 -1.53
C ILE A 188 14.42 -7.09 -0.66
N GLY A 189 14.31 -8.38 -0.33
CA GLY A 189 15.33 -9.13 0.39
C GLY A 189 16.70 -9.12 -0.29
N GLU A 190 16.76 -9.25 -1.61
CA GLU A 190 18.02 -9.16 -2.36
C GLU A 190 18.62 -7.75 -2.31
N ILE A 191 17.79 -6.71 -2.38
CA ILE A 191 18.24 -5.32 -2.20
C ILE A 191 18.80 -5.13 -0.80
N ILE A 192 18.10 -5.60 0.24
CA ILE A 192 18.53 -5.52 1.64
C ILE A 192 19.89 -6.19 1.83
N LYS A 193 20.06 -7.40 1.34
CA LYS A 193 21.29 -8.17 1.40
C LYS A 193 22.46 -7.40 0.73
N PHE A 194 22.21 -6.82 -0.45
CA PHE A 194 23.20 -6.05 -1.17
C PHE A 194 23.65 -4.81 -0.39
N VAL A 195 22.69 -4.06 0.16
CA VAL A 195 22.92 -2.82 0.90
C VAL A 195 23.61 -3.09 2.25
N LYS A 196 23.10 -4.05 3.02
CA LYS A 196 23.64 -4.40 4.35
C LYS A 196 25.08 -4.94 4.32
N ALA A 197 25.52 -5.48 3.18
CA ALA A 197 26.89 -5.86 2.97
C ALA A 197 27.84 -4.64 2.77
N ARG A 198 27.31 -3.44 2.53
CA ARG A 198 28.05 -2.25 2.14
C ARG A 198 27.91 -1.06 3.08
N CYS A 199 26.81 -0.94 3.79
CA CYS A 199 26.56 0.15 4.75
C CYS A 199 25.75 -0.32 5.96
N ARG A 200 25.74 0.50 7.02
CA ARG A 200 25.02 0.24 8.28
C ARG A 200 23.70 1.02 8.39
N ALA A 201 23.18 1.48 7.27
CA ALA A 201 21.92 2.21 7.24
C ALA A 201 20.73 1.32 7.63
N TYR A 202 19.71 1.92 8.21
CA TYR A 202 18.40 1.29 8.33
C TYR A 202 17.77 1.13 6.95
N VAL A 203 17.18 -0.03 6.67
CA VAL A 203 16.36 -0.23 5.48
C VAL A 203 14.90 -0.04 5.88
N ALA A 204 14.30 1.03 5.36
CA ALA A 204 12.91 1.40 5.59
C ALA A 204 12.10 1.19 4.32
N VAL A 205 10.97 0.47 4.43
CA VAL A 205 10.12 0.11 3.30
C VAL A 205 8.74 0.74 3.45
N ASP A 206 8.31 1.51 2.45
CA ASP A 206 6.89 1.78 2.24
C ASP A 206 6.25 0.50 1.70
N ASN A 207 5.52 -0.19 2.57
CA ASN A 207 4.92 -1.50 2.30
C ASN A 207 3.46 -1.40 1.82
N CYS A 208 2.93 -0.18 1.67
CA CYS A 208 1.56 0.05 1.22
C CYS A 208 1.23 -0.75 -0.05
N TYR A 209 0.07 -1.41 -0.06
CA TYR A 209 -0.47 -2.27 -1.11
C TYR A 209 0.19 -3.65 -1.24
N GLY A 210 1.34 -3.89 -0.58
CA GLY A 210 2.06 -5.15 -0.64
C GLY A 210 1.71 -6.13 0.47
N GLU A 211 1.12 -5.66 1.56
CA GLU A 211 0.83 -6.49 2.73
C GLU A 211 -0.08 -7.66 2.36
N PHE A 212 0.29 -8.86 2.79
CA PHE A 212 -0.40 -10.12 2.50
C PHE A 212 -0.47 -10.51 1.02
N CYS A 213 0.22 -9.81 0.13
CA CYS A 213 0.31 -10.19 -1.29
C CYS A 213 1.26 -11.37 -1.51
N ASP A 214 2.29 -11.51 -0.67
CA ASP A 214 3.25 -12.61 -0.62
C ASP A 214 3.04 -13.43 0.66
N GLU A 215 3.75 -14.56 0.79
CA GLU A 215 3.72 -15.37 2.00
C GLU A 215 4.47 -14.73 3.17
N ALA A 216 5.39 -13.80 2.91
CA ALA A 216 6.18 -13.11 3.92
C ALA A 216 6.33 -11.64 3.59
N GLU A 217 6.52 -10.82 4.63
CA GLU A 217 6.75 -9.38 4.49
C GLU A 217 8.24 -9.06 4.41
N PRO A 218 8.64 -7.85 3.97
CA PRO A 218 10.05 -7.46 3.84
C PRO A 218 10.85 -7.57 5.14
N THR A 219 10.21 -7.49 6.31
CA THR A 219 10.85 -7.69 7.62
C THR A 219 11.43 -9.08 7.79
N ALA A 220 10.76 -10.13 7.27
CA ALA A 220 11.27 -11.48 7.26
C ALA A 220 12.55 -11.63 6.42
N TYR A 221 12.83 -10.71 5.52
CA TYR A 221 14.03 -10.63 4.71
C TYR A 221 15.05 -9.60 5.21
N GLY A 222 14.81 -9.00 6.39
CA GLY A 222 15.77 -8.15 7.07
C GLY A 222 15.56 -6.64 6.89
N ALA A 223 14.37 -6.19 6.45
CA ALA A 223 14.00 -4.78 6.54
C ALA A 223 13.96 -4.33 8.01
N ASP A 224 14.56 -3.18 8.30
CA ASP A 224 14.57 -2.65 9.66
C ASP A 224 13.25 -1.99 10.04
N LEU A 225 12.51 -1.49 9.06
CA LEU A 225 11.21 -0.87 9.27
C LEU A 225 10.33 -1.04 8.04
N ILE A 226 9.10 -1.48 8.24
CA ILE A 226 8.02 -1.43 7.26
C ILE A 226 6.89 -0.54 7.81
N MET A 227 6.24 0.19 6.93
CA MET A 227 5.21 1.17 7.29
C MET A 227 4.04 1.10 6.31
N GLY A 228 2.84 1.31 6.82
CA GLY A 228 1.65 1.30 5.97
C GLY A 228 0.40 1.82 6.63
N SER A 229 -0.70 1.78 5.89
CA SER A 229 -1.99 2.32 6.26
C SER A 229 -3.00 1.21 6.55
N LEU A 230 -3.83 1.41 7.59
CA LEU A 230 -4.92 0.46 7.91
C LEU A 230 -6.15 0.63 7.01
N ILE A 231 -6.29 1.73 6.27
CA ILE A 231 -7.35 1.85 5.26
C ILE A 231 -6.96 1.21 3.92
N LYS A 232 -5.84 0.47 3.91
CA LYS A 232 -5.35 -0.37 2.81
C LYS A 232 -5.40 -1.84 3.21
N ASN A 233 -4.46 -2.64 2.67
CA ASN A 233 -4.45 -4.08 2.83
C ASN A 233 -4.63 -4.58 4.28
N PRO A 234 -3.84 -4.14 5.28
CA PRO A 234 -3.87 -4.77 6.60
C PRO A 234 -5.14 -4.45 7.41
N GLY A 235 -5.89 -3.44 7.01
CA GLY A 235 -7.18 -3.15 7.65
C GLY A 235 -8.35 -3.95 7.09
N GLY A 236 -8.17 -4.72 6.00
CA GLY A 236 -9.14 -5.67 5.44
C GLY A 236 -10.52 -5.07 5.14
N GLY A 237 -10.60 -3.75 4.92
CA GLY A 237 -11.86 -3.03 4.72
C GLY A 237 -12.70 -2.84 6.00
N MET A 238 -12.15 -3.15 7.18
CA MET A 238 -12.85 -3.01 8.47
C MET A 238 -12.29 -1.87 9.33
N ALA A 239 -10.99 -1.57 9.21
CA ALA A 239 -10.39 -0.47 9.94
C ALA A 239 -10.81 0.88 9.34
N GLU A 240 -11.39 1.74 10.16
CA GLU A 240 -11.92 3.05 9.71
C GLU A 240 -10.84 4.12 9.54
N CYS A 241 -9.69 3.92 10.15
CA CYS A 241 -8.52 4.80 10.08
C CYS A 241 -7.30 4.06 10.63
N GLY A 242 -6.14 4.70 10.52
CA GLY A 242 -4.96 4.23 11.21
C GLY A 242 -3.79 3.88 10.29
N GLY A 243 -2.68 3.54 10.94
CA GLY A 243 -1.47 3.06 10.33
C GLY A 243 -0.71 2.11 11.24
N TYR A 244 0.29 1.46 10.68
CA TYR A 244 1.18 0.58 11.40
C TYR A 244 2.65 0.87 11.06
N ILE A 245 3.52 0.55 12.00
CA ILE A 245 4.97 0.54 11.83
C ILE A 245 5.48 -0.74 12.50
N ALA A 246 6.24 -1.55 11.77
CA ALA A 246 6.80 -2.82 12.26
C ALA A 246 8.25 -2.97 11.79
N GLY A 247 9.09 -3.64 12.58
CA GLY A 247 10.50 -3.84 12.23
C GLY A 247 11.36 -4.26 13.41
N THR A 248 12.65 -3.87 13.37
CA THR A 248 13.56 -4.11 14.49
C THR A 248 13.13 -3.30 15.72
N LYS A 249 13.33 -3.87 16.90
CA LYS A 249 12.93 -3.24 18.17
C LYS A 249 13.41 -1.80 18.28
N ARG A 250 14.68 -1.53 17.90
CA ARG A 250 15.24 -0.17 17.99
C ARG A 250 14.63 0.80 16.98
N ALA A 251 14.38 0.38 15.75
CA ALA A 251 13.78 1.24 14.73
C ALA A 251 12.34 1.61 15.10
N VAL A 252 11.57 0.62 15.57
CA VAL A 252 10.18 0.82 16.04
C VAL A 252 10.15 1.74 17.26
N GLU A 253 11.05 1.57 18.23
CA GLU A 253 11.18 2.44 19.40
C GLU A 253 11.44 3.90 18.98
N LEU A 254 12.40 4.13 18.06
CA LEU A 254 12.71 5.47 17.57
C LEU A 254 11.53 6.11 16.83
N ALA A 255 10.81 5.33 16.02
CA ALA A 255 9.60 5.79 15.34
C ALA A 255 8.47 6.12 16.34
N SER A 256 8.28 5.30 17.38
CA SER A 256 7.24 5.51 18.40
C SER A 256 7.40 6.82 19.16
N TYR A 257 8.64 7.29 19.32
CA TYR A 257 8.92 8.61 19.92
C TYR A 257 8.47 9.79 19.05
N ARG A 258 8.18 9.55 17.76
CA ARG A 258 7.58 10.56 16.88
C ARG A 258 6.07 10.48 16.85
N GLN A 259 5.53 9.30 17.12
CA GLN A 259 4.08 9.12 17.27
C GLN A 259 3.55 9.76 18.56
N THR A 260 4.33 9.67 19.63
CA THR A 260 4.04 10.26 20.93
C THR A 260 5.13 11.27 21.32
N THR A 261 5.96 10.96 22.30
CA THR A 261 7.13 11.76 22.69
C THR A 261 8.28 10.85 23.13
N VAL A 262 9.49 11.40 23.13
CA VAL A 262 10.66 10.73 23.69
C VAL A 262 10.39 10.36 25.15
N GLY A 263 10.65 9.10 25.49
CA GLY A 263 10.44 8.55 26.82
C GLY A 263 9.03 7.98 27.08
N ILE A 264 8.04 8.22 26.21
CA ILE A 264 6.70 7.60 26.26
C ILE A 264 6.60 6.46 25.25
N GLY A 265 6.88 6.74 23.98
CA GLY A 265 6.87 5.71 22.94
C GLY A 265 5.50 5.03 22.81
N THR A 266 5.48 3.69 22.89
CA THR A 266 4.27 2.85 22.74
C THR A 266 3.45 2.70 24.02
N GLU A 267 3.92 3.20 25.17
CA GLU A 267 3.30 2.98 26.48
C GLU A 267 1.91 3.61 26.62
N CYS A 268 1.58 4.62 25.83
CA CYS A 268 0.28 5.27 25.86
C CYS A 268 -0.35 5.41 24.47
N GLY A 269 -1.62 5.78 24.47
CA GLY A 269 -2.44 5.95 23.28
C GLY A 269 -3.79 5.25 23.46
N ALA A 270 -4.83 6.06 23.76
CA ALA A 270 -6.18 5.54 23.91
C ALA A 270 -6.70 4.97 22.60
N THR A 271 -7.44 3.88 22.65
CA THR A 271 -7.96 3.18 21.46
C THR A 271 -9.33 3.67 21.00
N ILE A 272 -10.06 4.37 21.88
CA ILE A 272 -11.35 5.03 21.59
C ILE A 272 -12.36 4.09 20.89
N GLY A 273 -12.33 2.79 21.23
CA GLY A 273 -13.24 1.79 20.65
C GLY A 273 -12.83 1.23 19.29
N GLN A 274 -11.67 1.62 18.74
CA GLN A 274 -11.23 1.18 17.40
C GLN A 274 -10.65 -0.25 17.38
N ASN A 275 -10.25 -0.81 18.51
CA ASN A 275 -9.63 -2.13 18.58
C ASN A 275 -10.43 -3.20 17.85
N ARG A 276 -11.73 -3.30 18.08
CA ARG A 276 -12.56 -4.35 17.45
C ARG A 276 -12.45 -4.34 15.92
N ASN A 277 -12.52 -3.16 15.30
CA ASN A 277 -12.42 -3.02 13.86
C ASN A 277 -10.99 -3.30 13.36
N MET A 278 -9.95 -2.89 14.11
CA MET A 278 -8.56 -3.18 13.75
C MET A 278 -8.24 -4.67 13.83
N PHE A 279 -8.64 -5.37 14.90
CA PHE A 279 -8.47 -6.82 15.02
C PHE A 279 -9.23 -7.58 13.94
N LYS A 280 -10.51 -7.22 13.74
CA LYS A 280 -11.35 -7.84 12.73
C LYS A 280 -10.80 -7.61 11.32
N GLY A 281 -10.34 -6.41 11.04
CA GLY A 281 -9.72 -6.04 9.78
C GLY A 281 -8.46 -6.85 9.50
N PHE A 282 -7.57 -6.97 10.48
CA PHE A 282 -6.36 -7.76 10.33
C PHE A 282 -6.64 -9.25 10.10
N PHE A 283 -7.67 -9.79 10.77
CA PHE A 283 -8.15 -11.15 10.52
C PHE A 283 -8.67 -11.34 9.09
N TYR A 284 -9.42 -10.37 8.54
CA TYR A 284 -9.93 -10.45 7.18
C TYR A 284 -8.91 -10.12 6.10
N ALA A 285 -7.84 -9.39 6.44
CA ALA A 285 -6.90 -8.83 5.47
C ALA A 285 -6.37 -9.84 4.44
N PRO A 286 -5.90 -11.06 4.80
CA PRO A 286 -5.43 -12.03 3.82
C PRO A 286 -6.51 -12.41 2.79
N HIS A 287 -7.75 -12.60 3.24
CA HIS A 287 -8.89 -12.89 2.36
C HIS A 287 -9.18 -11.72 1.44
N THR A 288 -9.32 -10.51 2.00
CA THR A 288 -9.66 -9.31 1.23
C THR A 288 -8.60 -9.00 0.17
N VAL A 289 -7.32 -9.15 0.51
CA VAL A 289 -6.21 -8.99 -0.45
C VAL A 289 -6.30 -9.99 -1.59
N ALA A 290 -6.63 -11.26 -1.31
CA ALA A 290 -6.83 -12.24 -2.37
C ALA A 290 -7.99 -11.85 -3.31
N GLN A 291 -9.12 -11.33 -2.77
CA GLN A 291 -10.22 -10.86 -3.60
C GLN A 291 -9.81 -9.65 -4.46
N ALA A 292 -9.05 -8.70 -3.90
CA ALA A 292 -8.51 -7.57 -4.64
C ALA A 292 -7.55 -8.01 -5.77
N LYS A 293 -6.65 -8.96 -5.51
CA LYS A 293 -5.75 -9.54 -6.53
C LYS A 293 -6.53 -10.25 -7.64
N LYS A 294 -7.59 -11.02 -7.31
CA LYS A 294 -8.47 -11.64 -8.30
C LYS A 294 -9.17 -10.60 -9.17
N THR A 295 -9.67 -9.52 -8.55
CA THR A 295 -10.31 -8.42 -9.27
C THR A 295 -9.34 -7.71 -10.20
N ALA A 296 -8.11 -7.45 -9.73
CA ALA A 296 -7.04 -6.85 -10.55
C ALA A 296 -6.67 -7.75 -11.76
N ALA A 297 -6.53 -9.06 -11.56
CA ALA A 297 -6.26 -10.01 -12.65
C ALA A 297 -7.40 -10.07 -13.66
N LEU A 298 -8.66 -10.04 -13.19
CA LEU A 298 -9.84 -9.96 -14.08
C LEU A 298 -9.84 -8.67 -14.91
N ALA A 299 -9.53 -7.53 -14.29
CA ALA A 299 -9.40 -6.25 -15.00
C ALA A 299 -8.34 -6.33 -16.08
N ALA A 300 -7.15 -6.85 -15.75
CA ALA A 300 -6.07 -7.04 -16.70
C ALA A 300 -6.51 -7.89 -17.91
N TYR A 301 -7.15 -9.04 -17.66
CA TYR A 301 -7.61 -9.92 -18.73
C TYR A 301 -8.63 -9.23 -19.64
N ILE A 302 -9.67 -8.64 -19.07
CA ILE A 302 -10.75 -8.02 -19.82
C ILE A 302 -10.22 -6.87 -20.68
N PHE A 303 -9.41 -5.97 -20.11
CA PHE A 303 -8.92 -4.81 -20.84
C PHE A 303 -7.84 -5.16 -21.87
N ASP A 304 -6.98 -6.17 -21.62
CA ASP A 304 -6.07 -6.73 -22.62
C ASP A 304 -6.85 -7.26 -23.85
N LYS A 305 -7.90 -8.05 -23.62
CA LYS A 305 -8.76 -8.58 -24.71
C LYS A 305 -9.58 -7.51 -25.43
N LEU A 306 -9.79 -6.37 -24.80
CA LEU A 306 -10.38 -5.19 -25.45
C LEU A 306 -9.37 -4.35 -26.23
N GLY A 307 -8.06 -4.67 -26.15
CA GLY A 307 -6.98 -4.03 -26.88
C GLY A 307 -6.31 -2.87 -26.16
N TYR A 308 -6.51 -2.75 -24.86
CA TYR A 308 -5.82 -1.77 -24.02
C TYR A 308 -4.56 -2.38 -23.40
N PRO A 309 -3.41 -1.67 -23.44
CA PRO A 309 -2.22 -2.11 -22.70
C PRO A 309 -2.49 -2.11 -21.20
N VAL A 310 -2.03 -3.13 -20.51
CA VAL A 310 -2.25 -3.33 -19.07
C VAL A 310 -0.94 -3.71 -18.37
N GLU A 311 -0.79 -3.33 -17.09
CA GLU A 311 0.41 -3.63 -16.32
C GLU A 311 0.08 -3.79 -14.83
N PRO A 312 0.46 -4.95 -14.22
CA PRO A 312 1.06 -6.13 -14.83
C PRO A 312 0.11 -6.80 -15.83
N ALA A 313 0.66 -7.67 -16.70
CA ALA A 313 -0.17 -8.49 -17.57
C ALA A 313 -1.03 -9.44 -16.73
N TRP A 314 -2.12 -9.94 -17.34
CA TRP A 314 -3.01 -10.84 -16.60
C TRP A 314 -2.35 -12.17 -16.18
N SER A 315 -1.28 -12.59 -16.89
CA SER A 315 -0.50 -13.79 -16.59
C SER A 315 0.66 -13.59 -15.60
N ASP A 316 0.99 -12.34 -15.26
CA ASP A 316 2.12 -12.02 -14.40
C ASP A 316 1.81 -12.29 -12.92
N GLU A 317 2.86 -12.57 -12.14
CA GLU A 317 2.77 -12.60 -10.69
C GLU A 317 2.41 -11.21 -10.14
N ARG A 318 1.72 -11.18 -9.01
CA ARG A 318 1.21 -9.95 -8.40
C ARG A 318 1.66 -9.82 -6.95
N HIS A 319 2.39 -8.75 -6.68
CA HIS A 319 2.94 -8.43 -5.36
C HIS A 319 2.28 -7.19 -4.73
N ASP A 320 1.25 -6.65 -5.38
CA ASP A 320 0.32 -5.65 -4.86
C ASP A 320 -1.09 -5.87 -5.41
N ILE A 321 -2.01 -4.97 -5.09
CA ILE A 321 -3.41 -5.00 -5.53
C ILE A 321 -3.70 -4.03 -6.68
N ILE A 322 -2.67 -3.39 -7.25
CA ILE A 322 -2.83 -2.35 -8.27
C ILE A 322 -2.83 -2.96 -9.66
N GLN A 323 -3.78 -2.53 -10.48
CA GLN A 323 -3.82 -2.80 -11.91
C GLN A 323 -3.84 -1.49 -12.69
N THR A 324 -2.89 -1.30 -13.60
CA THR A 324 -2.94 -0.18 -14.53
C THR A 324 -3.59 -0.60 -15.85
N VAL A 325 -4.37 0.33 -16.41
CA VAL A 325 -4.96 0.20 -17.75
C VAL A 325 -4.69 1.50 -18.51
N HIS A 326 -4.01 1.42 -19.64
CA HIS A 326 -3.68 2.59 -20.46
C HIS A 326 -4.82 2.86 -21.45
N LEU A 327 -5.69 3.81 -21.11
CA LEU A 327 -6.92 4.10 -21.90
C LEU A 327 -6.65 4.92 -23.18
N GLY A 328 -5.47 5.56 -23.27
CA GLY A 328 -5.03 6.29 -24.47
C GLY A 328 -5.68 7.65 -24.69
N THR A 329 -6.83 7.93 -24.06
CA THR A 329 -7.55 9.21 -24.16
C THR A 329 -8.11 9.66 -22.82
N PRO A 330 -8.32 10.98 -22.60
CA PRO A 330 -8.96 11.50 -21.39
C PRO A 330 -10.39 10.97 -21.23
N GLU A 331 -11.14 10.83 -22.34
CA GLU A 331 -12.49 10.29 -22.34
C GLU A 331 -12.53 8.83 -21.88
N GLY A 332 -11.57 8.01 -22.35
CA GLY A 332 -11.43 6.62 -21.93
C GLY A 332 -11.13 6.50 -20.44
N LEU A 333 -10.22 7.32 -19.91
CA LEU A 333 -9.90 7.35 -18.48
C LEU A 333 -11.13 7.79 -17.66
N CYS A 334 -11.84 8.81 -18.09
CA CYS A 334 -13.07 9.24 -17.42
C CYS A 334 -14.16 8.17 -17.46
N ALA A 335 -14.38 7.51 -18.60
CA ALA A 335 -15.35 6.42 -18.74
C ALA A 335 -15.01 5.24 -17.83
N PHE A 336 -13.73 4.87 -17.73
CA PHE A 336 -13.27 3.82 -16.81
C PHE A 336 -13.62 4.17 -15.35
N CYS A 337 -13.20 5.33 -14.87
CA CYS A 337 -13.47 5.75 -13.49
C CYS A 337 -14.96 5.89 -13.20
N ARG A 338 -15.76 6.44 -14.13
CA ARG A 338 -17.23 6.52 -13.99
C ARG A 338 -17.88 5.14 -13.94
N GLY A 339 -17.37 4.18 -14.71
CA GLY A 339 -17.83 2.79 -14.67
C GLY A 339 -17.53 2.13 -13.32
N ILE A 340 -16.34 2.31 -12.78
CA ILE A 340 -15.99 1.82 -11.43
C ILE A 340 -16.87 2.50 -10.38
N GLN A 341 -17.07 3.82 -10.43
CA GLN A 341 -17.93 4.55 -9.50
C GLN A 341 -19.36 4.01 -9.51
N SER A 342 -19.94 3.81 -10.71
CA SER A 342 -21.30 3.30 -10.84
C SER A 342 -21.47 1.84 -10.40
N GLY A 343 -20.37 1.08 -10.32
CA GLY A 343 -20.30 -0.28 -9.78
C GLY A 343 -19.96 -0.36 -8.30
N SER A 344 -19.70 0.77 -7.64
CA SER A 344 -19.31 0.83 -6.24
C SER A 344 -20.51 0.77 -5.29
N PRO A 345 -20.32 0.37 -4.00
CA PRO A 345 -21.42 0.29 -3.05
C PRO A 345 -21.90 1.65 -2.52
N VAL A 346 -21.03 2.65 -2.50
CA VAL A 346 -21.32 3.99 -1.98
C VAL A 346 -21.28 4.99 -3.12
N ASP A 347 -22.18 5.94 -3.12
CA ASP A 347 -22.27 7.03 -4.12
C ASP A 347 -22.25 6.56 -5.59
N ALA A 348 -22.77 5.37 -5.88
CA ALA A 348 -22.84 4.80 -7.22
C ALA A 348 -23.59 5.67 -8.24
N TYR A 349 -24.45 6.57 -7.78
CA TYR A 349 -25.22 7.51 -8.57
C TYR A 349 -24.42 8.78 -8.95
N VAL A 350 -23.26 9.00 -8.35
CA VAL A 350 -22.41 10.16 -8.61
C VAL A 350 -21.59 9.92 -9.87
N THR A 351 -21.46 10.96 -10.68
CA THR A 351 -20.57 10.95 -11.86
C THR A 351 -19.30 11.73 -11.52
N PRO A 352 -18.15 11.05 -11.34
CA PRO A 352 -16.90 11.71 -11.03
C PRO A 352 -16.42 12.58 -12.21
N GLU A 353 -15.89 13.75 -11.89
CA GLU A 353 -15.30 14.71 -12.82
C GLU A 353 -13.85 15.01 -12.43
N PRO A 354 -12.96 15.25 -13.42
CA PRO A 354 -11.57 15.62 -13.12
C PRO A 354 -11.49 16.95 -12.35
N TRP A 355 -10.69 16.98 -11.30
CA TRP A 355 -10.52 18.16 -10.45
C TRP A 355 -9.06 18.38 -10.04
N ASP A 356 -8.75 19.57 -9.56
CA ASP A 356 -7.41 19.94 -9.09
C ASP A 356 -7.19 19.36 -7.68
N MET A 357 -6.49 18.23 -7.62
CA MET A 357 -6.23 17.52 -6.37
C MET A 357 -4.96 18.06 -5.71
N PRO A 358 -4.97 18.39 -4.41
CA PRO A 358 -3.76 18.85 -3.70
C PRO A 358 -2.60 17.88 -3.83
N GLY A 359 -1.40 18.40 -4.13
CA GLY A 359 -0.18 17.60 -4.30
C GLY A 359 0.03 17.04 -5.72
N TYR A 360 -0.84 17.37 -6.69
CA TYR A 360 -0.71 16.90 -8.07
C TYR A 360 -0.68 18.08 -9.06
N ALA A 361 0.18 17.98 -10.07
CA ALA A 361 0.30 19.00 -11.11
C ALA A 361 -0.82 18.94 -12.15
N ASP A 362 -1.31 17.74 -12.46
CA ASP A 362 -2.40 17.50 -13.40
C ASP A 362 -3.72 17.28 -12.66
N LYS A 363 -4.85 17.58 -13.31
CA LYS A 363 -6.16 17.19 -12.80
C LYS A 363 -6.23 15.67 -12.67
N VAL A 364 -6.86 15.20 -11.59
CA VAL A 364 -7.07 13.78 -11.33
C VAL A 364 -8.55 13.48 -11.38
N ILE A 365 -8.93 12.38 -12.04
CA ILE A 365 -10.26 11.80 -11.88
C ILE A 365 -10.16 10.64 -10.89
N MET A 366 -11.14 10.51 -10.00
CA MET A 366 -11.15 9.48 -8.97
C MET A 366 -12.55 8.90 -8.82
N ALA A 367 -12.62 7.56 -8.86
CA ALA A 367 -13.74 6.77 -8.38
C ALA A 367 -13.38 6.21 -6.99
N ALA A 368 -14.14 6.56 -5.98
CA ALA A 368 -13.89 6.22 -4.58
C ALA A 368 -15.21 5.99 -3.83
N GLY A 369 -16.05 5.11 -4.36
CA GLY A 369 -17.33 4.74 -3.76
C GLY A 369 -17.18 3.73 -2.61
N THR A 370 -16.43 4.13 -1.56
CA THR A 370 -15.99 3.29 -0.46
C THR A 370 -16.69 3.64 0.85
N PHE A 371 -16.86 2.67 1.75
CA PHE A 371 -17.41 2.90 3.10
C PHE A 371 -16.49 3.73 3.96
N VAL A 372 -15.17 3.54 3.80
CA VAL A 372 -14.13 4.33 4.46
C VAL A 372 -13.49 5.23 3.41
N SER A 373 -13.53 6.54 3.64
CA SER A 373 -13.00 7.53 2.70
C SER A 373 -11.51 7.26 2.36
N GLY A 374 -11.22 7.06 1.08
CA GLY A 374 -9.86 6.79 0.59
C GLY A 374 -9.37 5.36 0.79
N ALA A 375 -10.22 4.43 1.22
CA ALA A 375 -9.87 3.01 1.40
C ALA A 375 -9.73 2.29 0.06
N SER A 376 -8.53 2.30 -0.49
CA SER A 376 -8.23 1.68 -1.78
C SER A 376 -8.39 0.16 -1.81
N ILE A 377 -8.31 -0.52 -0.65
CA ILE A 377 -8.60 -1.96 -0.56
C ILE A 377 -10.07 -2.29 -0.85
N GLU A 378 -10.98 -1.33 -0.66
CA GLU A 378 -12.40 -1.57 -0.90
C GLU A 378 -12.72 -1.64 -2.38
N LEU A 379 -12.57 -0.56 -3.10
CA LEU A 379 -12.67 -0.46 -4.56
C LEU A 379 -12.39 0.98 -4.97
N SER A 380 -11.37 1.21 -5.76
CA SER A 380 -11.08 2.55 -6.28
C SER A 380 -10.44 2.50 -7.66
N ALA A 381 -10.58 3.58 -8.39
CA ALA A 381 -9.86 3.82 -9.62
C ALA A 381 -9.58 5.31 -9.75
N ASP A 382 -8.35 5.65 -10.04
CA ASP A 382 -7.94 7.03 -10.25
C ASP A 382 -6.92 7.14 -11.37
N GLY A 383 -6.66 8.35 -11.82
CA GLY A 383 -5.61 8.63 -12.77
C GLY A 383 -5.47 10.11 -13.09
N PRO A 384 -4.24 10.60 -13.25
CA PRO A 384 -3.98 11.95 -13.72
C PRO A 384 -4.34 12.10 -15.19
N LEU A 385 -4.95 13.26 -15.57
CA LEU A 385 -5.34 13.57 -16.94
C LEU A 385 -4.13 13.97 -17.79
N ARG A 386 -3.20 13.05 -17.96
CA ARG A 386 -2.01 13.20 -18.83
C ARG A 386 -1.75 11.93 -19.62
N PRO A 387 -1.17 12.03 -20.82
CA PRO A 387 -0.80 10.83 -21.59
C PRO A 387 0.12 9.89 -20.78
N PRO A 388 -0.07 8.57 -20.87
CA PRO A 388 -0.98 7.85 -21.77
C PRO A 388 -2.42 7.65 -21.23
N TYR A 389 -2.88 8.45 -20.28
CA TYR A 389 -4.21 8.38 -19.65
C TYR A 389 -4.44 7.03 -18.97
N THR A 390 -3.61 6.78 -17.99
CA THR A 390 -3.58 5.51 -17.24
C THR A 390 -4.55 5.55 -16.09
N ALA A 391 -5.45 4.57 -16.01
CA ALA A 391 -6.21 4.30 -14.82
C ALA A 391 -5.41 3.38 -13.88
N PHE A 392 -5.34 3.73 -12.61
CA PHE A 392 -4.82 2.93 -11.51
C PHE A 392 -6.01 2.35 -10.75
N PHE A 393 -6.31 1.09 -11.00
CA PHE A 393 -7.42 0.38 -10.38
C PHE A 393 -6.92 -0.42 -9.18
N GLN A 394 -7.69 -0.45 -8.09
CA GLN A 394 -7.29 -1.07 -6.83
C GLN A 394 -8.50 -1.60 -6.08
N GLY A 395 -8.29 -2.71 -5.35
CA GLY A 395 -9.23 -3.20 -4.38
C GLY A 395 -10.32 -4.13 -4.93
N GLY A 396 -11.24 -4.38 -4.05
CA GLY A 396 -12.37 -5.31 -4.20
C GLY A 396 -12.53 -6.10 -2.92
N LEU A 397 -13.39 -5.64 -1.99
CA LEU A 397 -13.68 -6.35 -0.73
C LEU A 397 -14.19 -7.77 -0.99
N THR A 398 -14.96 -7.94 -2.05
CA THR A 398 -15.38 -9.23 -2.58
C THR A 398 -15.09 -9.27 -4.08
N TYR A 399 -14.73 -10.45 -4.58
CA TYR A 399 -14.50 -10.63 -6.01
C TYR A 399 -15.76 -10.30 -6.83
N GLU A 400 -16.94 -10.64 -6.32
CA GLU A 400 -18.22 -10.43 -6.99
C GLU A 400 -18.50 -8.94 -7.22
N SER A 401 -18.25 -8.09 -6.20
CA SER A 401 -18.44 -6.64 -6.34
C SER A 401 -17.41 -6.04 -7.29
N GLY A 402 -16.15 -6.47 -7.18
CA GLY A 402 -15.08 -6.05 -8.08
C GLY A 402 -15.34 -6.44 -9.54
N LYS A 403 -15.77 -7.69 -9.77
CA LYS A 403 -16.19 -8.19 -11.09
C LYS A 403 -17.33 -7.35 -11.67
N TYR A 404 -18.32 -7.04 -10.87
CA TYR A 404 -19.45 -6.21 -11.31
C TYR A 404 -18.99 -4.82 -11.77
N ALA A 405 -18.12 -4.17 -10.99
CA ALA A 405 -17.59 -2.85 -11.33
C ALA A 405 -16.71 -2.87 -12.59
N ILE A 406 -15.82 -3.87 -12.73
CA ILE A 406 -14.98 -4.05 -13.93
C ILE A 406 -15.83 -4.29 -15.18
N MET A 407 -16.84 -5.15 -15.08
CA MET A 407 -17.76 -5.37 -16.20
C MET A 407 -18.53 -4.10 -16.57
N THR A 408 -18.92 -3.29 -15.58
CA THR A 408 -19.59 -2.01 -15.80
C THR A 408 -18.67 -1.02 -16.52
N ALA A 409 -17.41 -0.88 -16.08
CA ALA A 409 -16.43 -0.01 -16.73
C ALA A 409 -16.13 -0.45 -18.17
N ALA A 410 -15.97 -1.76 -18.39
CA ALA A 410 -15.74 -2.31 -19.72
C ALA A 410 -16.94 -2.08 -20.66
N ASP A 411 -18.16 -2.26 -20.16
CA ASP A 411 -19.38 -2.06 -20.97
C ASP A 411 -19.62 -0.58 -21.31
N MET A 412 -19.31 0.34 -20.41
CA MET A 412 -19.34 1.80 -20.67
C MET A 412 -18.35 2.19 -21.76
N ILE A 413 -17.11 1.68 -21.70
CA ILE A 413 -16.07 1.98 -22.68
C ILE A 413 -16.44 1.47 -24.07
N ILE A 414 -16.92 0.23 -24.21
CA ILE A 414 -17.28 -0.31 -25.53
C ILE A 414 -18.58 0.29 -26.11
N SER A 415 -19.46 0.85 -25.27
CA SER A 415 -20.70 1.50 -25.72
C SER A 415 -20.54 3.00 -25.99
N GLY A 416 -19.36 3.59 -25.70
CA GLY A 416 -19.06 4.99 -25.91
C GLY A 416 -19.89 5.92 -24.98
N LYS A 417 -20.22 5.45 -23.79
CA LYS A 417 -21.05 6.19 -22.80
C LYS A 417 -20.20 6.91 -21.78
#